data_b9c27ffba46fb48575f1d5f7eaa69ac9
#
_entry.id   b9c27ffba46fb48575f1d5f7eaa69ac9
#
_cell.length_a   1.000
_cell.length_b   1.000
_cell.length_c   1.000
_cell.angle_alpha   90.00
_cell.angle_beta   90.00
_cell.angle_gamma   90.00
#
_symmetry.space_group_name_H-M   'P 1'
#
loop_
_entity.id
_entity.type
_entity.pdbx_description
1 polymer ?
#
loop_
_entity_poly.entity_id
_entity_poly.type
_entity_poly.pdbx_seq_one_letter_code
_entity_poly.pdbx_strand_id
1 'polypeptide(L)' 'MTVNEFNRMDEEDQMKAVWDGVFIADRDDEEHVILLYQIDGFYVEVYYHKKYFEVRKLRWFSSTNYLEPYLEKIDLNGMF' A
#
# COMPACT_ATOMS: atom_id res chain seq x y z
N MET A 1 -14.96 -3.27 -3.67
CA MET A 1 -14.01 -4.39 -3.96
C MET A 1 -13.58 -5.06 -2.67
N THR A 2 -13.53 -6.38 -2.67
CA THR A 2 -13.03 -7.15 -1.54
C THR A 2 -11.59 -7.58 -1.77
N VAL A 3 -10.90 -7.99 -0.70
CA VAL A 3 -9.53 -8.50 -0.80
C VAL A 3 -9.48 -9.76 -1.69
N ASN A 4 -10.53 -10.58 -1.66
CA ASN A 4 -10.60 -11.77 -2.51
C ASN A 4 -10.72 -11.42 -3.99
N GLU A 5 -11.50 -10.41 -4.31
CA GLU A 5 -11.60 -9.92 -5.69
C GLU A 5 -10.26 -9.39 -6.17
N PHE A 6 -9.59 -8.61 -5.33
CA PHE A 6 -8.26 -8.07 -5.64
C PHE A 6 -7.24 -9.20 -5.88
N ASN A 7 -7.27 -10.22 -5.04
CA ASN A 7 -6.36 -11.36 -5.14
C ASN A 7 -6.52 -12.15 -6.45
N ARG A 8 -7.71 -12.10 -7.07
CA ARG A 8 -7.99 -12.80 -8.33
C ARG A 8 -7.60 -12.00 -9.56
N MET A 9 -7.34 -10.71 -9.40
CA MET A 9 -7.01 -9.83 -10.51
C MET A 9 -5.56 -10.05 -10.96
N ASP A 10 -5.29 -9.80 -12.24
CA ASP A 10 -3.91 -9.79 -12.69
C ASP A 10 -3.21 -8.52 -12.19
N GLU A 11 -1.90 -8.49 -12.33
CA GLU A 11 -1.10 -7.39 -11.78
C GLU A 11 -1.48 -6.04 -12.38
N GLU A 12 -1.77 -5.99 -13.66
CA GLU A 12 -2.17 -4.74 -14.33
C GLU A 12 -3.46 -4.19 -13.73
N ASP A 13 -4.47 -5.03 -13.54
CA ASP A 13 -5.72 -4.61 -12.94
C ASP A 13 -5.57 -4.26 -11.47
N GLN A 14 -4.71 -4.99 -10.76
CA GLN A 14 -4.38 -4.66 -9.37
C GLN A 14 -3.78 -3.26 -9.27
N MET A 15 -2.84 -2.91 -10.15
CA MET A 15 -2.24 -1.58 -10.15
C MET A 15 -3.25 -0.49 -10.44
N LYS A 16 -4.17 -0.72 -11.37
CA LYS A 16 -5.24 0.24 -11.65
C LYS A 16 -6.12 0.47 -10.43
N ALA A 17 -6.48 -0.61 -9.74
CA ALA A 17 -7.27 -0.51 -8.52
C ALA A 17 -6.55 0.27 -7.42
N VAL A 18 -5.25 0.05 -7.27
CA VAL A 18 -4.43 0.77 -6.30
C VAL A 18 -4.41 2.26 -6.60
N TRP A 19 -4.16 2.63 -7.86
CA TRP A 19 -4.10 4.04 -8.23
C TRP A 19 -5.45 4.76 -8.09
N ASP A 20 -6.56 4.02 -8.14
CA ASP A 20 -7.89 4.56 -7.86
C ASP A 20 -8.20 4.59 -6.36
N GLY A 21 -7.39 3.94 -5.55
CA GLY A 21 -7.56 3.94 -4.10
C GLY A 21 -7.10 5.23 -3.45
N VAL A 22 -7.11 5.24 -2.12
CA VAL A 22 -6.72 6.41 -1.33
C VAL A 22 -5.30 6.23 -0.82
N PHE A 23 -4.42 7.16 -1.18
CA PHE A 23 -3.06 7.17 -0.64
C PHE A 23 -3.10 7.52 0.84
N ILE A 24 -2.45 6.70 1.68
CA ILE A 24 -2.43 6.86 3.13
C ILE A 24 -1.08 7.39 3.62
N ALA A 25 0.00 6.69 3.24
CA ALA A 25 1.33 7.00 3.76
C ALA A 25 2.39 6.35 2.91
N ASP A 26 3.64 6.71 3.15
CA ASP A 26 4.78 6.04 2.55
C ASP A 26 5.81 5.72 3.63
N ARG A 27 6.68 4.79 3.30
CA ARG A 27 7.90 4.52 4.05
C ARG A 27 8.95 4.05 3.07
N ASP A 28 10.18 3.96 3.49
CA ASP A 28 11.22 3.47 2.62
C ASP A 28 12.19 2.56 3.37
N ASP A 29 12.78 1.65 2.64
CA ASP A 29 13.91 0.86 3.11
C ASP A 29 15.11 1.18 2.21
N GLU A 30 16.17 0.37 2.28
CA GLU A 30 17.39 0.64 1.52
C GLU A 30 17.16 0.60 0.02
N GLU A 31 16.26 -0.25 -0.45
CA GLU A 31 16.05 -0.50 -1.87
C GLU A 31 14.74 0.04 -2.41
N HIS A 32 13.74 0.25 -1.55
CA HIS A 32 12.38 0.53 -1.98
C HIS A 32 11.79 1.76 -1.32
N VAL A 33 10.93 2.43 -2.08
CA VAL A 33 9.90 3.29 -1.52
C VAL A 33 8.63 2.45 -1.48
N ILE A 34 7.98 2.41 -0.34
CA ILE A 34 6.79 1.60 -0.14
C ILE A 34 5.61 2.52 0.07
N LEU A 35 4.67 2.48 -0.86
CA LEU A 35 3.49 3.34 -0.83
C LEU A 35 2.30 2.55 -0.31
N LEU A 36 1.61 3.10 0.68
CA LEU A 36 0.44 2.47 1.27
C LEU A 36 -0.82 3.12 0.74
N TYR A 37 -1.68 2.31 0.16
CA TYR A 37 -2.99 2.72 -0.31
C TYR A 37 -4.10 1.95 0.40
N GLN A 38 -5.26 2.57 0.52
CA GLN A 38 -6.46 1.91 1.00
C GLN A 38 -7.44 1.73 -0.14
N ILE A 39 -7.94 0.52 -0.29
CA ILE A 39 -9.01 0.18 -1.23
C ILE A 39 -10.16 -0.40 -0.42
N ASP A 40 -11.27 0.32 -0.31
CA ASP A 40 -12.41 -0.11 0.49
C ASP A 40 -11.99 -0.54 1.91
N GLY A 41 -12.15 -1.80 2.26
CA GLY A 41 -11.85 -2.29 3.60
C GLY A 41 -10.47 -2.92 3.77
N PHE A 42 -9.57 -2.75 2.81
CA PHE A 42 -8.23 -3.35 2.91
C PHE A 42 -7.15 -2.41 2.41
N TYR A 43 -5.90 -2.78 2.62
CA TYR A 43 -4.74 -1.94 2.30
C TYR A 43 -3.82 -2.67 1.34
N VAL A 44 -3.14 -1.89 0.49
CA VAL A 44 -2.14 -2.42 -0.45
C VAL A 44 -0.86 -1.62 -0.30
N GLU A 45 0.25 -2.33 -0.15
CA GLU A 45 1.59 -1.75 -0.18
C GLU A 45 2.18 -1.96 -1.57
N VAL A 46 2.66 -0.88 -2.18
CA VAL A 46 3.35 -0.91 -3.47
C VAL A 46 4.84 -0.75 -3.22
N TYR A 47 5.61 -1.78 -3.52
CA TYR A 47 7.06 -1.76 -3.37
C TYR A 47 7.69 -1.27 -4.67
N TYR A 48 8.16 -0.03 -4.64
CA TYR A 48 8.75 0.66 -5.79
C TYR A 48 10.25 0.72 -5.62
N HIS A 49 11.01 0.17 -6.57
CA HIS A 49 12.46 0.10 -6.45
C HIS A 49 13.11 1.46 -6.75
N LYS A 50 13.93 1.94 -5.84
CA LYS A 50 14.58 3.27 -5.95
C LYS A 50 15.53 3.39 -7.13
N LYS A 51 16.24 2.32 -7.44
CA LYS A 51 17.26 2.32 -8.49
C LYS A 51 16.67 2.12 -9.88
N TYR A 52 15.75 1.18 -10.00
CA TYR A 52 15.21 0.79 -11.31
C TYR A 52 13.89 1.48 -11.65
N PHE A 53 13.33 2.23 -10.70
CA PHE A 53 12.10 3.00 -10.88
C PHE A 53 10.93 2.14 -11.37
N GLU A 54 10.78 0.95 -10.80
CA GLU A 54 9.72 0.04 -11.18
C GLU A 54 9.09 -0.61 -9.96
N VAL A 55 7.83 -1.03 -10.11
CA VAL A 55 7.12 -1.76 -9.07
C VAL A 55 7.67 -3.18 -9.01
N ARG A 56 8.17 -3.58 -7.85
CA ARG A 56 8.74 -4.90 -7.62
C ARG A 56 7.72 -5.90 -7.13
N LYS A 57 6.82 -5.48 -6.26
CA LYS A 57 5.78 -6.34 -5.73
C LYS A 57 4.65 -5.53 -5.14
N LEU A 58 3.53 -6.17 -4.99
CA LEU A 58 2.39 -5.68 -4.22
C LEU A 58 2.19 -6.60 -3.04
N ARG A 59 1.81 -6.04 -1.92
CA ARG A 59 1.43 -6.78 -0.73
C ARG A 59 0.13 -6.19 -0.22
N TRP A 60 -0.85 -7.03 0.10
CA TRP A 60 -2.14 -6.54 0.57
C TRP A 60 -2.60 -7.28 1.82
N PHE A 61 -3.34 -6.56 2.65
CA PHE A 61 -3.78 -7.07 3.94
C PHE A 61 -5.02 -6.31 4.41
N SER A 62 -5.81 -6.95 5.25
CA SER A 62 -6.98 -6.31 5.86
C SER A 62 -6.79 -5.99 7.35
N SER A 63 -5.75 -6.52 7.98
CA SER A 63 -5.47 -6.27 9.39
C SER A 63 -4.72 -4.97 9.60
N THR A 64 -5.18 -4.16 10.55
CA THR A 64 -4.51 -2.91 10.91
C THR A 64 -3.16 -3.12 11.60
N ASN A 65 -2.85 -4.35 12.03
CA ASN A 65 -1.55 -4.66 12.64
C ASN A 65 -0.39 -4.36 11.70
N TYR A 66 -0.60 -4.48 10.39
CA TYR A 66 0.43 -4.21 9.40
C TYR A 66 0.65 -2.72 9.13
N LEU A 67 -0.14 -1.86 9.75
CA LEU A 67 0.04 -0.40 9.65
C LEU A 67 1.10 0.12 10.63
N GLU A 68 1.56 -0.70 11.55
CA GLU A 68 2.52 -0.29 12.57
C GLU A 68 3.75 0.42 12.01
N PRO A 69 4.37 -0.03 10.92
CA PRO A 69 5.53 0.67 10.36
C PRO A 69 5.25 2.10 9.90
N TYR A 70 3.97 2.46 9.74
CA TYR A 70 3.56 3.78 9.27
C TYR A 70 3.14 4.71 10.39
N LEU A 71 2.97 4.21 11.61
CA LEU A 71 2.41 4.99 12.72
C LEU A 71 3.28 6.20 13.09
N GLU A 72 4.57 6.12 12.88
CA GLU A 72 5.47 7.25 13.11
C GLU A 72 5.31 8.36 12.08
N LYS A 73 4.88 8.02 10.88
CA LYS A 73 4.71 8.96 9.78
C LYS A 73 3.29 9.49 9.67
N ILE A 74 2.33 8.75 10.17
CA ILE A 74 0.95 9.21 10.24
C ILE A 74 0.82 10.06 11.49
N ASP A 75 0.43 11.32 11.31
CA ASP A 75 0.28 12.23 12.44
C ASP A 75 -0.98 11.90 13.22
N LEU A 76 -0.87 10.93 14.12
CA LEU A 76 -1.97 10.53 14.99
C LEU A 76 -2.30 11.57 16.03
N ASN A 77 -1.34 12.42 16.39
CA ASN A 77 -1.56 13.47 17.40
C ASN A 77 -2.52 14.53 16.88
N GLY A 78 -2.51 14.79 15.59
CA GLY A 78 -3.45 15.72 14.98
C GLY A 78 -4.88 15.20 14.95
N MET A 79 -5.07 13.92 15.24
CA MET A 79 -6.39 13.27 15.22
C MET A 79 -7.02 13.19 16.61
N PHE A 80 -6.29 13.53 17.64
CA PHE A 80 -6.76 13.42 19.02
C PHE A 80 -6.86 14.76 19.72
#